data_105ec96edae3c8a066df9db3ffdf5f48
#
_entry.id   105ec96edae3c8a066df9db3ffdf5f48
#
_cell.length_a   1.000
_cell.length_b   1.000
_cell.length_c   1.000
_cell.angle_alpha   90.00
_cell.angle_beta   90.00
_cell.angle_gamma   90.00
#
_symmetry.space_group_name_H-M   'P 1'
#
loop_
_entity.id
_entity.type
_entity.pdbx_description
1 polymer ?
#
loop_
_entity_poly.entity_id
_entity_poly.type
_entity_poly.pdbx_seq_one_letter_code
_entity_poly.pdbx_strand_id
1 'polypeptide(L)'
;MDTEIKSKRGGWGSNFGFLMASIGSAVGLGNIWGFPYKMGKSGGAVFLLLYLVLVVLVGVTVMLGELALGRRSGKSAVSTYRGLSKKYTWLGYAGIVCGFCIMCFYFVLGGIVLRYAVGYFLAIFGGSEFAWSGQGTGFFGYFLTDTNSMILFFVLYILLNILVVSGGVQGLSLIHISEPTRRS
;
A
#
# COMPACT_ATOMS: atom_id res chain seq x y z
N MET A 1 31.37 25.98 17.23
CA MET A 1 30.00 26.53 17.33
C MET A 1 29.16 25.85 16.24
N ASP A 2 28.92 24.53 16.50
CA ASP A 2 28.25 23.67 15.56
C ASP A 2 26.76 23.60 15.92
N THR A 3 25.97 24.41 15.23
CA THR A 3 24.53 24.34 15.27
C THR A 3 24.08 23.09 14.50
N GLU A 4 23.95 21.96 15.21
CA GLU A 4 23.21 20.80 14.72
C GLU A 4 21.80 21.23 14.33
N ILE A 5 21.55 21.35 13.05
CA ILE A 5 20.19 21.38 12.50
C ILE A 5 19.62 19.98 12.71
N LYS A 6 19.10 19.71 13.89
CA LYS A 6 18.20 18.57 14.14
C LYS A 6 16.97 18.75 13.25
N SER A 7 17.02 18.17 12.06
CA SER A 7 15.84 17.96 11.25
C SER A 7 14.77 17.31 12.13
N LYS A 8 13.71 18.05 12.47
CA LYS A 8 12.53 17.53 13.15
C LYS A 8 11.86 16.54 12.20
N ARG A 9 12.32 15.29 12.21
CA ARG A 9 11.55 14.19 11.63
C ARG A 9 10.29 14.09 12.48
N GLY A 10 9.14 14.27 11.86
CA GLY A 10 7.85 14.05 12.49
C GLY A 10 7.82 12.62 13.05
N GLY A 11 7.81 12.50 14.37
CA GLY A 11 7.63 11.23 15.04
C GLY A 11 6.14 10.86 15.06
N TRP A 12 5.84 9.58 15.18
CA TRP A 12 4.46 9.12 15.39
C TRP A 12 3.97 9.62 16.76
N GLY A 13 2.77 10.20 16.80
CA GLY A 13 2.20 10.76 18.03
C GLY A 13 1.87 9.69 19.09
N SER A 14 1.66 8.42 18.66
CA SER A 14 1.42 7.29 19.57
C SER A 14 1.89 5.97 18.98
N ASN A 15 2.26 5.02 19.86
CA ASN A 15 2.59 3.65 19.46
C ASN A 15 1.39 2.94 18.81
N PHE A 16 0.18 3.22 19.26
CA PHE A 16 -1.04 2.67 18.69
C PHE A 16 -1.27 3.18 17.27
N GLY A 17 -1.10 4.49 17.03
CA GLY A 17 -1.19 5.07 15.68
C GLY A 17 -0.18 4.47 14.71
N PHE A 18 1.07 4.28 15.16
CA PHE A 18 2.09 3.58 14.38
C PHE A 18 1.68 2.14 14.04
N LEU A 19 1.18 1.39 15.02
CA LEU A 19 0.75 0.01 14.82
C LEU A 19 -0.42 -0.08 13.82
N MET A 20 -1.43 0.76 13.98
CA MET A 20 -2.59 0.80 13.08
C MET A 20 -2.21 1.18 11.64
N ALA A 21 -1.34 2.18 11.48
CA ALA A 21 -0.83 2.56 10.17
C ALA A 21 0.01 1.43 9.53
N SER A 22 0.81 0.73 10.33
CA SER A 22 1.62 -0.40 9.85
C SER A 22 0.73 -1.58 9.41
N ILE A 23 -0.30 -1.91 10.19
CA ILE A 23 -1.28 -2.96 9.82
C ILE A 23 -2.04 -2.53 8.57
N GLY A 24 -2.54 -1.29 8.52
CA GLY A 24 -3.28 -0.78 7.36
C GLY A 24 -2.45 -0.77 6.07
N SER A 25 -1.16 -0.46 6.16
CA SER A 25 -0.26 -0.52 5.01
C SER A 25 0.09 -1.95 4.58
N ALA A 26 0.05 -2.92 5.51
CA ALA A 26 0.33 -4.32 5.22
C ALA A 26 -0.86 -5.04 4.56
N VAL A 27 -2.09 -4.58 4.81
CA VAL A 27 -3.31 -5.16 4.23
C VAL A 27 -3.58 -4.52 2.87
N GLY A 28 -3.21 -5.22 1.81
CA GLY A 28 -3.41 -4.77 0.43
C GLY A 28 -4.27 -5.73 -0.39
N LEU A 29 -4.55 -5.36 -1.62
CA LEU A 29 -5.29 -6.17 -2.60
C LEU A 29 -4.69 -7.58 -2.77
N GLY A 30 -3.38 -7.70 -2.66
CA GLY A 30 -2.68 -8.99 -2.68
C GLY A 30 -3.18 -9.94 -1.58
N ASN A 31 -3.42 -9.43 -0.38
CA ASN A 31 -3.83 -10.22 0.77
C ASN A 31 -5.32 -10.58 0.70
N ILE A 32 -6.15 -9.64 0.23
CA ILE A 32 -7.62 -9.82 0.21
C ILE A 32 -8.06 -10.64 -0.99
N TRP A 33 -7.45 -10.44 -2.14
CA TRP A 33 -7.85 -11.08 -3.39
C TRP A 33 -6.81 -12.08 -3.92
N GLY A 34 -5.56 -11.66 -4.08
CA GLY A 34 -4.53 -12.46 -4.74
C GLY A 34 -4.13 -13.70 -3.96
N PHE A 35 -3.98 -13.59 -2.65
CA PHE A 35 -3.57 -14.70 -1.79
C PHE A 35 -4.66 -15.81 -1.69
N PRO A 36 -5.94 -15.49 -1.37
CA PRO A 36 -6.99 -16.51 -1.34
C PRO A 36 -7.17 -17.22 -2.67
N TYR A 37 -7.10 -16.50 -3.78
CA TYR A 37 -7.20 -17.06 -5.12
C TYR A 37 -6.05 -18.06 -5.41
N LYS A 38 -4.80 -17.67 -5.11
CA LYS A 38 -3.63 -18.55 -5.26
C LYS A 38 -3.73 -19.77 -4.35
N MET A 39 -4.13 -19.57 -3.10
CA MET A 39 -4.32 -20.65 -2.13
C MET A 39 -5.34 -21.68 -2.65
N GLY A 40 -6.48 -21.23 -3.16
CA GLY A 40 -7.51 -22.11 -3.71
C GLY A 40 -7.03 -22.91 -4.93
N LYS A 41 -6.20 -22.30 -5.81
CA LYS A 41 -5.63 -22.98 -6.98
C LYS A 41 -4.46 -23.91 -6.69
N SER A 42 -3.73 -23.69 -5.59
CA SER A 42 -2.42 -24.35 -5.34
C SER A 42 -2.48 -25.34 -4.19
N GLY A 43 -3.63 -26.00 -3.96
CA GLY A 43 -3.75 -27.09 -2.97
C GLY A 43 -4.17 -26.64 -1.57
N GLY A 44 -4.76 -25.44 -1.43
CA GLY A 44 -5.43 -24.98 -0.20
C GLY A 44 -4.51 -24.99 1.04
N ALA A 45 -4.80 -25.92 1.95
CA ALA A 45 -4.09 -26.01 3.23
C ALA A 45 -2.60 -26.31 3.08
N VAL A 46 -2.19 -27.13 2.10
CA VAL A 46 -0.76 -27.45 1.85
C VAL A 46 -0.01 -26.19 1.42
N PHE A 47 -0.59 -25.40 0.52
CA PHE A 47 -0.04 -24.10 0.12
C PHE A 47 0.11 -23.18 1.32
N LEU A 48 -0.91 -23.10 2.20
CA LEU A 48 -0.88 -22.26 3.39
C LEU A 48 0.23 -22.65 4.36
N LEU A 49 0.39 -23.94 4.63
CA LEU A 49 1.44 -24.43 5.52
C LEU A 49 2.84 -24.10 4.97
N LEU A 50 3.07 -24.36 3.69
CA LEU A 50 4.35 -24.07 3.05
C LEU A 50 4.63 -22.56 3.02
N TYR A 51 3.61 -21.76 2.77
CA TYR A 51 3.70 -20.31 2.83
C TYR A 51 4.10 -19.82 4.23
N LEU A 52 3.45 -20.32 5.29
CA LEU A 52 3.79 -19.95 6.67
C LEU A 52 5.22 -20.30 7.03
N VAL A 53 5.69 -21.48 6.66
CA VAL A 53 7.09 -21.89 6.87
C VAL A 53 8.05 -20.93 6.16
N LEU A 54 7.79 -20.58 4.90
CA LEU A 54 8.62 -19.65 4.14
C LEU A 54 8.58 -18.23 4.71
N VAL A 55 7.42 -17.76 5.18
CA VAL A 55 7.31 -16.45 5.82
C VAL A 55 8.15 -16.39 7.10
N VAL A 56 8.13 -17.43 7.92
CA VAL A 56 8.92 -17.46 9.16
C VAL A 56 10.42 -17.56 8.86
N LEU A 57 10.83 -18.47 7.98
CA LEU A 57 12.25 -18.71 7.72
C LEU A 57 12.89 -17.61 6.88
N VAL A 58 12.22 -17.14 5.84
CA VAL A 58 12.78 -16.18 4.88
C VAL A 58 12.26 -14.77 5.16
N GLY A 59 10.95 -14.63 5.26
CA GLY A 59 10.30 -13.32 5.41
C GLY A 59 10.73 -12.58 6.66
N VAL A 60 10.69 -13.24 7.82
CA VAL A 60 11.10 -12.62 9.09
C VAL A 60 12.58 -12.28 9.08
N THR A 61 13.43 -13.16 8.55
CA THR A 61 14.89 -12.94 8.50
C THR A 61 15.23 -11.73 7.64
N VAL A 62 14.64 -11.62 6.44
CA VAL A 62 14.84 -10.46 5.54
C VAL A 62 14.32 -9.18 6.18
N MET A 63 13.12 -9.21 6.74
CA MET A 63 12.51 -8.05 7.41
C MET A 63 13.37 -7.54 8.57
N LEU A 64 13.91 -8.43 9.42
CA LEU A 64 14.79 -8.04 10.51
C LEU A 64 16.09 -7.40 9.98
N GLY A 65 16.65 -7.92 8.90
CA GLY A 65 17.81 -7.33 8.24
C GLY A 65 17.53 -5.92 7.72
N GLU A 66 16.42 -5.70 7.04
CA GLU A 66 16.02 -4.39 6.53
C GLU A 66 15.75 -3.38 7.66
N LEU A 67 15.05 -3.81 8.72
CA LEU A 67 14.80 -2.96 9.89
C LEU A 67 16.10 -2.58 10.62
N ALA A 68 17.04 -3.50 10.76
CA ALA A 68 18.35 -3.25 11.37
C ALA A 68 19.15 -2.23 10.54
N LEU A 69 19.18 -2.40 9.22
CA LEU A 69 19.83 -1.46 8.30
C LEU A 69 19.17 -0.07 8.34
N GLY A 70 17.85 -0.01 8.32
CA GLY A 70 17.09 1.23 8.40
C GLY A 70 17.35 1.99 9.71
N ARG A 71 17.32 1.28 10.84
CA ARG A 71 17.61 1.87 12.17
C ARG A 71 19.04 2.39 12.28
N ARG A 72 20.02 1.59 11.81
CA ARG A 72 21.43 1.94 11.89
C ARG A 72 21.78 3.16 11.02
N SER A 73 21.23 3.25 9.81
CA SER A 73 21.59 4.31 8.87
C SER A 73 20.80 5.60 9.12
N GLY A 74 19.53 5.49 9.46
CA GLY A 74 18.61 6.63 9.57
C GLY A 74 18.50 7.46 8.28
N LYS A 75 18.92 6.92 7.13
CA LYS A 75 19.01 7.59 5.83
C LYS A 75 18.05 6.97 4.83
N SER A 76 17.95 7.56 3.63
CA SER A 76 17.21 6.97 2.51
C SER A 76 17.84 5.65 2.06
N ALA A 77 17.07 4.79 1.36
CA ALA A 77 17.55 3.49 0.90
C ALA A 77 18.88 3.58 0.13
N VAL A 78 18.99 4.48 -0.85
CA VAL A 78 20.21 4.66 -1.64
C VAL A 78 21.40 5.07 -0.77
N SER A 79 21.19 6.02 0.15
CA SER A 79 22.26 6.50 1.05
C SER A 79 22.68 5.44 2.07
N THR A 80 21.76 4.56 2.46
CA THR A 80 22.03 3.42 3.36
C THR A 80 22.99 2.44 2.69
N TYR A 81 22.65 1.98 1.49
CA TYR A 81 23.50 1.04 0.75
C TYR A 81 24.84 1.66 0.34
N ARG A 82 24.85 2.94 -0.06
CA ARG A 82 26.10 3.67 -0.34
C ARG A 82 27.00 3.77 0.88
N GLY A 83 26.43 3.94 2.08
CA GLY A 83 27.19 3.99 3.33
C GLY A 83 27.80 2.65 3.74
N LEU A 84 27.22 1.53 3.32
CA LEU A 84 27.77 0.20 3.53
C LEU A 84 28.93 -0.08 2.56
N SER A 85 28.72 0.12 1.29
CA SER A 85 29.73 0.00 0.24
C SER A 85 29.24 0.63 -1.06
N LYS A 86 30.12 1.34 -1.76
CA LYS A 86 29.80 1.90 -3.07
C LYS A 86 29.32 0.85 -4.07
N LYS A 87 29.82 -0.40 -3.96
CA LYS A 87 29.43 -1.53 -4.80
C LYS A 87 27.96 -1.87 -4.71
N TYR A 88 27.32 -1.68 -3.55
CA TYR A 88 25.91 -2.05 -3.30
C TYR A 88 24.93 -0.88 -3.48
N THR A 89 25.40 0.28 -3.94
CA THR A 89 24.52 1.46 -4.19
C THR A 89 23.38 1.14 -5.17
N TRP A 90 23.63 0.27 -6.14
CA TRP A 90 22.65 -0.14 -7.15
C TRP A 90 21.41 -0.84 -6.53
N LEU A 91 21.56 -1.53 -5.39
CA LEU A 91 20.44 -2.14 -4.67
C LEU A 91 19.44 -1.09 -4.18
N GLY A 92 19.93 0.06 -3.73
CA GLY A 92 19.07 1.17 -3.34
C GLY A 92 18.26 1.73 -4.52
N TYR A 93 18.86 1.85 -5.69
CA TYR A 93 18.15 2.25 -6.91
C TYR A 93 17.18 1.18 -7.38
N ALA A 94 17.57 -0.09 -7.35
CA ALA A 94 16.68 -1.21 -7.69
C ALA A 94 15.42 -1.21 -6.82
N GLY A 95 15.55 -0.92 -5.51
CA GLY A 95 14.42 -0.78 -4.61
C GLY A 95 13.46 0.35 -5.02
N ILE A 96 13.99 1.50 -5.44
CA ILE A 96 13.16 2.63 -5.93
C ILE A 96 12.42 2.24 -7.22
N VAL A 97 13.12 1.63 -8.18
CA VAL A 97 12.52 1.19 -9.44
C VAL A 97 11.43 0.14 -9.19
N CYS A 98 11.70 -0.83 -8.31
CA CYS A 98 10.72 -1.83 -7.91
C CYS A 98 9.47 -1.19 -7.31
N GLY A 99 9.64 -0.26 -6.37
CA GLY A 99 8.53 0.48 -5.77
C GLY A 99 7.71 1.26 -6.81
N PHE A 100 8.39 1.90 -7.76
CA PHE A 100 7.72 2.60 -8.86
C PHE A 100 6.90 1.66 -9.77
N CYS A 101 7.46 0.52 -10.15
CA CYS A 101 6.75 -0.48 -10.96
C CYS A 101 5.52 -1.04 -10.22
N ILE A 102 5.66 -1.31 -8.93
CA ILE A 102 4.54 -1.76 -8.08
C ILE A 102 3.46 -0.68 -8.04
N MET A 103 3.82 0.58 -7.84
CA MET A 103 2.89 1.70 -7.80
C MET A 103 2.10 1.85 -9.13
N CYS A 104 2.75 1.73 -10.27
CA CYS A 104 2.09 1.76 -11.58
C CYS A 104 1.01 0.66 -11.69
N PHE A 105 1.35 -0.56 -11.28
CA PHE A 105 0.40 -1.68 -11.27
C PHE A 105 -0.77 -1.43 -10.31
N TYR A 106 -0.49 -0.93 -9.11
CA TYR A 106 -1.54 -0.63 -8.13
C TYR A 106 -2.48 0.49 -8.56
N PHE A 107 -2.02 1.46 -9.32
CA PHE A 107 -2.89 2.51 -9.86
C PHE A 107 -3.92 1.96 -10.84
N VAL A 108 -3.53 1.00 -11.68
CA VAL A 108 -4.48 0.33 -12.58
C VAL A 108 -5.51 -0.47 -11.78
N LEU A 109 -5.06 -1.28 -10.83
CA LEU A 109 -5.97 -2.05 -9.97
C LEU A 109 -6.87 -1.14 -9.14
N GLY A 110 -6.35 -0.03 -8.62
CA GLY A 110 -7.11 0.95 -7.86
C GLY A 110 -8.22 1.59 -8.69
N GLY A 111 -7.97 1.89 -9.96
CA GLY A 111 -8.99 2.36 -10.90
C GLY A 111 -10.13 1.34 -11.09
N ILE A 112 -9.79 0.05 -11.22
CA ILE A 112 -10.78 -1.03 -11.31
C ILE A 112 -11.63 -1.08 -10.04
N VAL A 113 -11.00 -1.10 -8.86
CA VAL A 113 -11.70 -1.14 -7.56
C VAL A 113 -12.60 0.08 -7.39
N LEU A 114 -12.12 1.27 -7.76
CA LEU A 114 -12.90 2.50 -7.70
C LEU A 114 -14.16 2.43 -8.58
N ARG A 115 -14.04 1.87 -9.79
CA ARG A 115 -15.17 1.65 -10.68
C ARG A 115 -16.22 0.74 -10.06
N TYR A 116 -15.76 -0.37 -9.45
CA TYR A 116 -16.67 -1.27 -8.74
C TYR A 116 -17.34 -0.58 -7.54
N ALA A 117 -16.57 0.16 -6.74
CA ALA A 117 -17.10 0.90 -5.59
C ALA A 117 -18.19 1.89 -5.98
N VAL A 118 -17.94 2.67 -7.05
CA VAL A 118 -18.94 3.61 -7.59
C VAL A 118 -20.20 2.88 -8.09
N GLY A 119 -20.03 1.76 -8.77
CA GLY A 119 -21.15 0.98 -9.27
C GLY A 119 -22.02 0.39 -8.15
N TYR A 120 -21.41 -0.19 -7.12
CA TYR A 120 -22.15 -0.67 -5.96
C TYR A 120 -22.84 0.45 -5.19
N PHE A 121 -22.17 1.59 -5.04
CA PHE A 121 -22.76 2.76 -4.41
C PHE A 121 -24.02 3.23 -5.16
N LEU A 122 -23.94 3.36 -6.47
CA LEU A 122 -25.11 3.75 -7.30
C LEU A 122 -26.23 2.72 -7.23
N ALA A 123 -25.91 1.41 -7.17
CA ALA A 123 -26.91 0.35 -7.03
C ALA A 123 -27.70 0.46 -5.71
N ILE A 124 -27.05 0.88 -4.62
CA ILE A 124 -27.71 1.09 -3.31
C ILE A 124 -28.74 2.22 -3.37
N PHE A 125 -28.47 3.28 -4.16
CA PHE A 125 -29.34 4.46 -4.26
C PHE A 125 -30.39 4.39 -5.38
N GLY A 126 -30.65 3.21 -5.95
CA GLY A 126 -31.82 2.99 -6.82
C GLY A 126 -31.54 2.95 -8.30
N GLY A 127 -30.29 2.86 -8.72
CA GLY A 127 -29.92 2.61 -10.11
C GLY A 127 -30.08 1.15 -10.46
N SER A 128 -31.28 0.72 -10.87
CA SER A 128 -31.54 -0.66 -11.29
C SER A 128 -30.69 -1.13 -12.48
N GLU A 129 -30.22 -0.20 -13.30
CA GLU A 129 -29.33 -0.47 -14.41
C GLU A 129 -27.89 -0.82 -13.99
N PHE A 130 -27.51 -0.48 -12.76
CA PHE A 130 -26.24 -0.86 -12.13
C PHE A 130 -26.35 -2.10 -11.24
N ALA A 131 -27.47 -2.75 -11.21
CA ALA A 131 -27.64 -4.05 -10.55
C ALA A 131 -26.78 -5.08 -11.29
N TRP A 132 -25.54 -5.15 -10.97
CA TRP A 132 -24.59 -6.17 -11.41
C TRP A 132 -24.87 -7.55 -10.82
N SER A 133 -26.07 -7.71 -10.31
CA SER A 133 -26.62 -8.93 -9.76
C SER A 133 -26.69 -10.01 -10.85
N GLY A 134 -25.66 -10.79 -10.97
CA GLY A 134 -25.54 -11.91 -11.87
C GLY A 134 -24.47 -11.80 -12.96
N GLN A 135 -23.84 -10.66 -13.16
CA GLN A 135 -22.83 -10.46 -14.23
C GLN A 135 -21.41 -10.18 -13.72
N GLY A 136 -21.08 -10.58 -12.49
CA GLY A 136 -19.80 -10.24 -11.88
C GLY A 136 -18.55 -10.57 -12.72
N THR A 137 -18.58 -11.67 -13.47
CA THR A 137 -17.50 -12.05 -14.40
C THR A 137 -17.62 -11.34 -15.74
N GLY A 138 -18.83 -11.10 -16.23
CA GLY A 138 -19.09 -10.40 -17.48
C GLY A 138 -18.75 -8.91 -17.41
N PHE A 139 -19.03 -8.26 -16.28
CA PHE A 139 -18.71 -6.86 -16.09
C PHE A 139 -17.19 -6.58 -16.11
N PHE A 140 -16.40 -7.44 -15.50
CA PHE A 140 -14.94 -7.29 -15.54
C PHE A 140 -14.42 -7.35 -16.98
N GLY A 141 -14.88 -8.31 -17.77
CA GLY A 141 -14.54 -8.43 -19.18
C GLY A 141 -14.98 -7.20 -19.99
N TYR A 142 -16.19 -6.72 -19.77
CA TYR A 142 -16.70 -5.53 -20.43
C TYR A 142 -15.89 -4.28 -20.06
N PHE A 143 -15.60 -4.09 -18.77
CA PHE A 143 -14.81 -2.94 -18.32
C PHE A 143 -13.39 -2.91 -18.89
N LEU A 144 -12.75 -4.08 -19.03
CA LEU A 144 -11.43 -4.17 -19.66
C LEU A 144 -11.44 -3.83 -21.16
N THR A 145 -12.58 -3.99 -21.83
CA THR A 145 -12.75 -3.62 -23.26
C THR A 145 -13.16 -2.16 -23.44
N ASP A 146 -13.76 -1.54 -22.43
CA ASP A 146 -14.12 -0.11 -22.46
C ASP A 146 -12.95 0.77 -22.03
N THR A 147 -12.07 1.06 -22.99
CA THR A 147 -10.86 1.85 -22.79
C THR A 147 -11.14 3.22 -22.17
N ASN A 148 -12.26 3.87 -22.53
CA ASN A 148 -12.60 5.21 -22.03
C ASN A 148 -12.92 5.19 -20.55
N SER A 149 -13.77 4.26 -20.11
CA SER A 149 -14.07 4.08 -18.68
C SER A 149 -12.82 3.68 -17.90
N MET A 150 -11.99 2.80 -18.45
CA MET A 150 -10.76 2.37 -17.79
C MET A 150 -9.80 3.53 -17.55
N ILE A 151 -9.56 4.37 -18.57
CA ILE A 151 -8.71 5.57 -18.44
C ILE A 151 -9.32 6.57 -17.46
N LEU A 152 -10.62 6.82 -17.54
CA LEU A 152 -11.31 7.74 -16.64
C LEU A 152 -11.10 7.34 -15.16
N PHE A 153 -11.39 6.09 -14.81
CA PHE A 153 -11.27 5.63 -13.42
C PHE A 153 -9.81 5.51 -12.97
N PHE A 154 -8.88 5.20 -13.86
CA PHE A 154 -7.46 5.27 -13.59
C PHE A 154 -7.01 6.70 -13.22
N VAL A 155 -7.39 7.69 -14.01
CA VAL A 155 -7.06 9.10 -13.75
C VAL A 155 -7.74 9.59 -12.47
N LEU A 156 -9.01 9.26 -12.25
CA LEU A 156 -9.72 9.61 -11.01
C LEU A 156 -9.02 9.01 -9.78
N TYR A 157 -8.57 7.78 -9.86
CA TYR A 157 -7.84 7.14 -8.76
C TYR A 157 -6.51 7.82 -8.48
N ILE A 158 -5.75 8.22 -9.51
CA ILE A 158 -4.52 9.00 -9.36
C ILE A 158 -4.80 10.34 -8.69
N LEU A 159 -5.81 11.08 -9.18
CA LEU A 159 -6.20 12.38 -8.60
C LEU A 159 -6.59 12.25 -7.12
N LEU A 160 -7.34 11.23 -6.78
CA LEU A 160 -7.72 10.92 -5.40
C LEU A 160 -6.48 10.66 -4.53
N ASN A 161 -5.51 9.89 -5.03
CA ASN A 161 -4.25 9.65 -4.31
C ASN A 161 -3.45 10.95 -4.13
N ILE A 162 -3.33 11.78 -5.18
CA ILE A 162 -2.67 13.08 -5.09
C ILE A 162 -3.34 13.96 -4.03
N LEU A 163 -4.66 14.01 -4.01
CA LEU A 163 -5.44 14.79 -3.05
C LEU A 163 -5.19 14.32 -1.62
N VAL A 164 -5.23 13.00 -1.38
CA VAL A 164 -4.96 12.41 -0.06
C VAL A 164 -3.53 12.70 0.39
N VAL A 165 -2.54 12.52 -0.49
CA VAL A 165 -1.13 12.74 -0.15
C VAL A 165 -0.84 14.23 0.07
N SER A 166 -1.42 15.12 -0.73
CA SER A 166 -1.25 16.58 -0.60
C SER A 166 -1.89 17.14 0.68
N GLY A 167 -2.97 16.51 1.17
CA GLY A 167 -3.59 16.83 2.47
C GLY A 167 -2.74 16.47 3.68
N GLY A 168 -1.63 15.77 3.47
CA GLY A 168 -0.71 15.31 4.50
C GLY A 168 -1.20 14.04 5.19
N VAL A 169 -0.41 12.98 5.09
CA VAL A 169 -0.71 11.68 5.71
C VAL A 169 -0.89 11.78 7.24
N GLN A 170 -0.27 12.78 7.87
CA GLN A 170 -0.42 13.06 9.30
C GLN A 170 -1.80 13.62 9.65
N GLY A 171 -2.40 14.44 8.79
CA GLY A 171 -3.74 15.00 9.01
C GLY A 171 -4.85 13.95 8.92
N LEU A 172 -4.79 13.03 7.96
CA LEU A 172 -5.80 11.98 7.80
C LEU A 172 -5.72 10.86 8.85
N SER A 173 -4.50 10.53 9.31
CA SER A 173 -4.30 9.51 10.34
C SER A 173 -4.63 10.00 11.75
N LEU A 174 -4.65 11.32 11.99
CA LEU A 174 -4.80 11.93 13.32
C LEU A 174 -6.20 12.55 13.55
N ILE A 175 -7.06 12.62 12.54
CA ILE A 175 -8.44 13.18 12.70
C ILE A 175 -9.30 12.32 13.66
N HIS A 176 -8.90 11.09 13.96
CA HIS A 176 -9.63 10.22 14.89
C HIS A 176 -8.94 9.99 16.24
N ILE A 177 -7.79 10.60 16.49
CA ILE A 177 -7.15 10.53 17.81
C ILE A 177 -7.00 11.97 18.31
N SER A 178 -8.06 12.46 19.00
CA SER A 178 -8.03 13.70 19.76
C SER A 178 -6.83 13.67 20.69
N GLU A 179 -5.87 14.55 20.42
CA GLU A 179 -4.77 14.84 21.32
C GLU A 179 -5.35 15.37 22.64
N PRO A 180 -5.12 14.72 23.79
CA PRO A 180 -5.46 15.35 25.05
C PRO A 180 -4.51 16.54 25.22
N THR A 181 -5.07 17.72 25.09
CA THR A 181 -4.40 18.99 25.40
C THR A 181 -3.67 18.90 26.72
N ARG A 182 -2.38 18.74 26.68
CA ARG A 182 -1.52 18.95 27.84
C ARG A 182 -1.37 20.45 28.03
N ARG A 183 -2.31 21.02 28.78
CA ARG A 183 -2.14 22.34 29.42
C ARG A 183 -1.33 22.13 30.71
N SER A 184 -0.20 22.69 30.77
CA SER A 184 0.42 23.19 32.03
C SER A 184 1.38 24.30 31.68
#